data_edda738719da8636c1a3d85addc9d1ce
#
_entry.id   edda738719da8636c1a3d85addc9d1ce
#
_cell.length_a   1.000
_cell.length_b   1.000
_cell.length_c   1.000
_cell.angle_alpha   90.00
_cell.angle_beta   90.00
_cell.angle_gamma   90.00
#
_symmetry.space_group_name_H-M   'P 1'
#
loop_
_entity.id
_entity.type
_entity.pdbx_description
1 polymer ?
#
loop_
_entity_poly.entity_id
_entity_poly.type
_entity_poly.pdbx_seq_one_letter_code
_entity_poly.pdbx_strand_id
1 'polypeptide(L)'
;MLFRSAIPYDADASYIHICQNNTIFGTQYVELPQVDGIPLVADMSSMILSRPVDVTQYGCIYFGVQKNVAPAGMAIAIIREDLLGHAADTVPTMMNYTTLINKDSMYNTPPCWCIYMTGLVLDYLEHEVGGLAAMQQINEAKAKVLYDYLDSQDFYRNPVEHRYRSTMNVTFTSPDPDTDKKFCAQAAEAGLVNLKGHRLVGGMRASIYNAMPPAGIDKLVEFMEAFRKANA
;
A
#
# COMPACT_ATOMS: atom_id res chain seq x y z
N MET A 1 -16.56 -0.23 5.92
CA MET A 1 -16.07 1.16 5.96
C MET A 1 -16.42 1.81 4.64
N LEU A 2 -17.29 2.83 4.66
CA LEU A 2 -17.73 3.50 3.44
C LEU A 2 -16.67 4.54 3.05
N PHE A 3 -15.89 4.27 2.00
CA PHE A 3 -15.13 5.29 1.31
C PHE A 3 -16.11 6.16 0.54
N ARG A 4 -16.25 7.41 0.93
CA ARG A 4 -17.09 8.37 0.21
C ARG A 4 -16.19 9.25 -0.64
N SER A 5 -16.52 9.44 -1.91
CA SER A 5 -15.91 10.45 -2.78
C SER A 5 -16.13 11.89 -2.23
N ALA A 6 -17.18 12.08 -1.42
CA ALA A 6 -17.42 13.28 -0.63
C ALA A 6 -17.10 13.00 0.85
N ILE A 7 -15.89 13.23 1.28
CA ILE A 7 -15.50 13.25 2.69
C ILE A 7 -15.83 14.65 3.20
N PRO A 8 -16.67 14.78 4.26
CA PRO A 8 -16.85 16.07 4.90
C PRO A 8 -15.51 16.50 5.52
N TYR A 9 -15.02 17.66 5.14
CA TYR A 9 -13.80 18.25 5.66
C TYR A 9 -14.07 19.67 6.17
N ASP A 10 -13.23 20.13 7.08
CA ASP A 10 -13.25 21.50 7.56
C ASP A 10 -12.64 22.41 6.48
N ALA A 11 -13.38 23.42 6.04
CA ALA A 11 -12.93 24.35 5.02
C ALA A 11 -11.72 25.21 5.48
N ASP A 12 -11.51 25.34 6.79
CA ASP A 12 -10.38 26.06 7.39
C ASP A 12 -9.19 25.14 7.70
N ALA A 13 -9.24 23.87 7.28
CA ALA A 13 -8.14 22.93 7.51
C ALA A 13 -6.88 23.36 6.73
N SER A 14 -5.72 23.27 7.37
CA SER A 14 -4.43 23.55 6.72
C SER A 14 -4.06 22.51 5.66
N TYR A 15 -4.53 21.27 5.81
CA TYR A 15 -4.37 20.18 4.84
C TYR A 15 -5.40 19.08 5.12
N ILE A 16 -5.61 18.20 4.15
CA ILE A 16 -6.38 16.97 4.32
C ILE A 16 -5.42 15.79 4.14
N HIS A 17 -5.41 14.90 5.14
CA HIS A 17 -4.57 13.71 5.11
C HIS A 17 -5.37 12.47 4.74
N ILE A 18 -4.84 11.68 3.80
CA ILE A 18 -5.38 10.36 3.45
C ILE A 18 -4.29 9.29 3.50
N CYS A 19 -4.69 8.07 3.83
CA CYS A 19 -3.91 6.88 3.54
C CYS A 19 -4.43 6.31 2.22
N GLN A 20 -3.70 6.53 1.12
CA GLN A 20 -4.14 6.21 -0.25
C GLN A 20 -4.46 4.73 -0.43
N ASN A 21 -3.69 3.85 0.21
CA ASN A 21 -3.96 2.43 0.32
C ASN A 21 -3.86 2.00 1.78
N ASN A 22 -4.97 1.58 2.36
CA ASN A 22 -5.01 1.14 3.75
C ASN A 22 -4.65 -0.35 3.84
N THR A 23 -3.42 -0.62 4.26
CA THR A 23 -2.84 -1.97 4.41
C THR A 23 -3.64 -2.86 5.36
N ILE A 24 -4.24 -2.28 6.41
CA ILE A 24 -4.92 -3.02 7.48
C ILE A 24 -6.27 -3.54 7.01
N PHE A 25 -7.02 -2.70 6.31
CA PHE A 25 -8.37 -3.02 5.85
C PHE A 25 -8.42 -3.53 4.41
N GLY A 26 -7.32 -3.46 3.66
CA GLY A 26 -7.28 -3.89 2.26
C GLY A 26 -8.08 -2.97 1.33
N THR A 27 -8.15 -1.68 1.65
CA THR A 27 -8.89 -0.69 0.87
C THR A 27 -7.96 0.32 0.21
N GLN A 28 -8.34 0.85 -0.94
CA GLN A 28 -7.62 1.94 -1.62
C GLN A 28 -8.56 3.00 -2.16
N TYR A 29 -8.08 4.23 -2.28
CA TYR A 29 -8.76 5.27 -3.04
C TYR A 29 -8.54 5.01 -4.54
N VAL A 30 -9.63 4.81 -5.27
CA VAL A 30 -9.64 4.75 -6.74
C VAL A 30 -9.72 6.17 -7.30
N GLU A 31 -10.58 6.97 -6.70
CA GLU A 31 -10.74 8.39 -6.99
C GLU A 31 -10.32 9.20 -5.76
N LEU A 32 -9.64 10.32 -5.98
CA LEU A 32 -9.23 11.20 -4.91
C LEU A 32 -10.43 11.97 -4.35
N PRO A 33 -10.46 12.28 -3.06
CA PRO A 33 -11.45 13.19 -2.52
C PRO A 33 -11.31 14.56 -3.19
N GLN A 34 -12.43 15.13 -3.59
CA GLN A 34 -12.47 16.49 -4.11
C GLN A 34 -12.31 17.45 -2.93
N VAL A 35 -11.24 18.24 -2.97
CA VAL A 35 -10.90 19.20 -1.92
C VAL A 35 -10.54 20.52 -2.59
N ASP A 36 -11.31 21.56 -2.33
CA ASP A 36 -11.15 22.86 -2.97
C ASP A 36 -10.16 23.71 -2.19
N GLY A 37 -9.00 24.01 -2.81
CA GLY A 37 -8.01 24.92 -2.26
C GLY A 37 -7.18 24.41 -1.08
N ILE A 38 -7.50 23.25 -0.51
CA ILE A 38 -6.78 22.66 0.63
C ILE A 38 -5.78 21.63 0.13
N PRO A 39 -4.51 21.67 0.56
CA PRO A 39 -3.51 20.69 0.15
C PRO A 39 -3.88 19.26 0.58
N LEU A 40 -3.84 18.34 -0.38
CA LEU A 40 -4.00 16.92 -0.09
C LEU A 40 -2.64 16.31 0.27
N VAL A 41 -2.57 15.69 1.44
CA VAL A 41 -1.38 14.96 1.93
C VAL A 41 -1.69 13.48 1.92
N ALA A 42 -0.85 12.66 1.30
CA ALA A 42 -1.09 11.24 1.15
C ALA A 42 0.05 10.36 1.67
N ASP A 43 -0.28 9.41 2.55
CA ASP A 43 0.56 8.24 2.80
C ASP A 43 0.36 7.24 1.66
N MET A 44 1.41 7.01 0.87
CA MET A 44 1.43 6.02 -0.21
C MET A 44 2.34 4.82 0.08
N SER A 45 2.78 4.63 1.32
CA SER A 45 3.74 3.58 1.69
C SER A 45 3.39 2.19 1.17
N SER A 46 2.11 1.85 1.04
CA SER A 46 1.69 0.51 0.61
C SER A 46 1.19 0.43 -0.82
N MET A 47 1.36 1.50 -1.63
CA MET A 47 0.94 1.47 -3.03
C MET A 47 1.85 2.24 -3.99
N ILE A 48 2.75 3.08 -3.50
CA ILE A 48 3.65 3.83 -4.39
C ILE A 48 4.36 2.87 -5.36
N LEU A 49 4.61 3.32 -6.58
CA LEU A 49 5.17 2.53 -7.69
C LEU A 49 4.34 1.30 -8.13
N SER A 50 3.12 1.13 -7.63
CA SER A 50 2.24 0.03 -8.10
C SER A 50 1.44 0.40 -9.35
N ARG A 51 1.29 1.68 -9.62
CA ARG A 51 0.60 2.28 -10.78
C ARG A 51 1.05 3.72 -11.00
N PRO A 52 0.76 4.33 -12.15
CA PRO A 52 0.94 5.77 -12.36
C PRO A 52 0.18 6.61 -11.33
N VAL A 53 0.80 7.70 -10.90
CA VAL A 53 0.22 8.69 -9.98
C VAL A 53 0.48 10.08 -10.55
N ASP A 54 -0.56 10.88 -10.67
CA ASP A 54 -0.41 12.30 -11.00
C ASP A 54 -0.05 13.08 -9.73
N VAL A 55 1.23 13.34 -9.55
CA VAL A 55 1.76 14.00 -8.35
C VAL A 55 1.26 15.44 -8.19
N THR A 56 0.78 16.06 -9.27
CA THR A 56 0.30 17.46 -9.23
C THR A 56 -1.00 17.62 -8.44
N GLN A 57 -1.72 16.53 -8.21
CA GLN A 57 -2.95 16.53 -7.42
C GLN A 57 -2.71 16.58 -5.89
N TYR A 58 -1.45 16.55 -5.46
CA TYR A 58 -1.10 16.51 -4.03
C TYR A 58 -0.27 17.71 -3.61
N GLY A 59 -0.48 18.11 -2.37
CA GLY A 59 0.45 19.03 -1.71
C GLY A 59 1.68 18.30 -1.18
N CYS A 60 1.47 17.07 -0.68
CA CYS A 60 2.57 16.22 -0.21
C CYS A 60 2.20 14.73 -0.39
N ILE A 61 3.12 13.97 -0.95
CA ILE A 61 3.11 12.52 -0.93
C ILE A 61 4.28 12.07 -0.06
N TYR A 62 4.07 11.15 0.87
CA TYR A 62 5.17 10.52 1.58
C TYR A 62 4.98 9.00 1.64
N PHE A 63 6.10 8.29 1.77
CA PHE A 63 6.07 6.84 1.86
C PHE A 63 7.36 6.28 2.48
N GLY A 64 7.21 5.24 3.28
CA GLY A 64 8.30 4.36 3.65
C GLY A 64 8.66 3.44 2.48
N VAL A 65 9.95 3.24 2.23
CA VAL A 65 10.43 2.50 1.05
C VAL A 65 10.26 0.97 1.17
N GLN A 66 10.06 0.41 2.35
CA GLN A 66 10.15 -1.01 2.70
C GLN A 66 9.12 -1.94 2.05
N LYS A 67 8.24 -1.46 1.20
CA LYS A 67 7.20 -2.28 0.54
C LYS A 67 7.53 -2.47 -0.94
N ASN A 68 7.29 -1.46 -1.77
CA ASN A 68 7.50 -1.56 -3.21
C ASN A 68 8.84 -0.99 -3.70
N VAL A 69 9.60 -0.30 -2.86
CA VAL A 69 10.70 0.57 -3.32
C VAL A 69 12.08 0.04 -2.95
N ALA A 70 12.32 -0.29 -1.66
CA ALA A 70 13.66 -0.67 -1.17
C ALA A 70 13.55 -1.44 0.16
N PRO A 71 14.67 -1.89 0.77
CA PRO A 71 14.70 -2.34 2.15
C PRO A 71 14.28 -1.24 3.13
N ALA A 72 13.85 -1.64 4.35
CA ALA A 72 13.52 -0.69 5.40
C ALA A 72 14.72 0.19 5.80
N GLY A 73 14.46 1.46 6.13
CA GLY A 73 15.49 2.39 6.63
C GLY A 73 15.43 3.80 6.03
N MET A 74 14.48 4.05 5.13
CA MET A 74 14.31 5.36 4.51
C MET A 74 12.82 5.68 4.32
N ALA A 75 12.49 6.97 4.34
CA ALA A 75 11.25 7.49 3.84
C ALA A 75 11.54 8.55 2.77
N ILE A 76 10.64 8.66 1.80
CA ILE A 76 10.71 9.68 0.74
C ILE A 76 9.46 10.56 0.85
N ALA A 77 9.64 11.86 0.71
CA ALA A 77 8.57 12.84 0.60
C ALA A 77 8.69 13.62 -0.70
N ILE A 78 7.60 13.73 -1.44
CA ILE A 78 7.44 14.58 -2.62
C ILE A 78 6.52 15.72 -2.19
N ILE A 79 7.04 16.95 -2.18
CA ILE A 79 6.36 18.09 -1.60
C ILE A 79 6.25 19.19 -2.64
N ARG A 80 5.07 19.78 -2.75
CA ARG A 80 4.82 20.94 -3.61
C ARG A 80 5.58 22.14 -3.08
N GLU A 81 6.28 22.85 -3.94
CA GLU A 81 7.25 23.87 -3.56
C GLU A 81 6.65 25.03 -2.74
N ASP A 82 5.42 25.43 -3.05
CA ASP A 82 4.71 26.49 -2.33
C ASP A 82 4.36 26.15 -0.85
N LEU A 83 4.48 24.89 -0.46
CA LEU A 83 4.28 24.43 0.92
C LEU A 83 5.56 24.47 1.77
N LEU A 84 6.68 24.87 1.19
CA LEU A 84 7.96 24.95 1.88
C LEU A 84 8.17 26.32 2.54
N GLY A 85 9.02 26.37 3.57
CA GLY A 85 9.43 27.63 4.20
C GLY A 85 8.44 28.21 5.22
N HIS A 86 7.35 27.49 5.54
CA HIS A 86 6.33 27.94 6.50
C HIS A 86 6.49 27.35 7.92
N ALA A 87 7.59 26.62 8.17
CA ALA A 87 7.83 26.07 9.50
C ALA A 87 8.09 27.19 10.51
N ALA A 88 7.46 27.12 11.69
CA ALA A 88 7.73 28.04 12.78
C ALA A 88 9.16 27.88 13.29
N ASP A 89 9.75 28.95 13.86
CA ASP A 89 11.12 28.95 14.40
C ASP A 89 11.35 27.92 15.50
N THR A 90 10.29 27.48 16.15
CA THR A 90 10.33 26.45 17.22
C THR A 90 10.38 25.01 16.68
N VAL A 91 10.23 24.81 15.36
CA VAL A 91 10.26 23.46 14.77
C VAL A 91 11.70 22.93 14.82
N PRO A 92 11.94 21.72 15.37
CA PRO A 92 13.26 21.11 15.39
C PRO A 92 13.86 20.98 13.98
N THR A 93 15.16 21.19 13.85
CA THR A 93 15.88 21.20 12.58
C THR A 93 15.52 20.04 11.64
N MET A 94 15.47 18.81 12.17
CA MET A 94 15.18 17.60 11.38
C MET A 94 13.70 17.42 11.03
N MET A 95 12.82 18.24 11.58
CA MET A 95 11.39 18.26 11.26
C MET A 95 11.03 19.38 10.28
N ASN A 96 12.01 20.16 9.83
CA ASN A 96 11.83 21.21 8.86
C ASN A 96 12.35 20.77 7.50
N TYR A 97 11.46 20.59 6.54
CA TYR A 97 11.81 20.15 5.18
C TYR A 97 12.80 21.08 4.48
N THR A 98 12.78 22.37 4.75
CA THR A 98 13.74 23.34 4.21
C THR A 98 15.19 22.98 4.56
N THR A 99 15.43 22.41 5.74
CA THR A 99 16.75 21.93 6.15
C THR A 99 17.27 20.82 5.23
N LEU A 100 16.42 19.89 4.87
CA LEU A 100 16.76 18.75 3.99
C LEU A 100 16.94 19.24 2.54
N ILE A 101 16.03 20.07 2.06
CA ILE A 101 16.04 20.57 0.67
C ILE A 101 17.30 21.39 0.40
N ASN A 102 17.70 22.29 1.31
CA ASN A 102 18.92 23.09 1.17
C ASN A 102 20.22 22.30 1.19
N LYS A 103 20.14 20.98 1.38
CA LYS A 103 21.27 20.05 1.45
C LYS A 103 21.06 18.82 0.55
N ASP A 104 20.20 18.90 -0.47
CA ASP A 104 19.92 17.82 -1.39
C ASP A 104 19.57 16.52 -0.67
N SER A 105 18.78 16.61 0.41
CA SER A 105 18.41 15.51 1.32
C SER A 105 19.57 14.90 2.11
N MET A 106 20.76 15.49 2.08
CA MET A 106 21.98 14.99 2.73
C MET A 106 22.44 15.87 3.90
N TYR A 107 21.50 16.41 4.66
CA TYR A 107 21.83 17.18 5.87
C TYR A 107 22.56 16.30 6.93
N ASN A 108 22.16 15.05 7.05
CA ASN A 108 22.85 14.02 7.84
C ASN A 108 23.34 12.91 6.91
N THR A 109 24.15 11.99 7.42
CA THR A 109 24.62 10.81 6.67
C THR A 109 23.43 10.03 6.11
N PRO A 110 23.31 9.87 4.79
CA PRO A 110 22.16 9.25 4.17
C PRO A 110 22.23 7.71 4.27
N PRO A 111 21.10 7.00 4.20
CA PRO A 111 21.05 5.54 4.17
C PRO A 111 21.45 5.02 2.78
N CYS A 112 22.75 5.06 2.46
CA CYS A 112 23.29 4.73 1.13
C CYS A 112 22.75 3.43 0.53
N TRP A 113 22.63 2.38 1.35
CA TRP A 113 22.09 1.10 0.89
C TRP A 113 20.63 1.22 0.38
N CYS A 114 19.77 1.91 1.12
CA CYS A 114 18.38 2.10 0.71
C CYS A 114 18.29 2.95 -0.57
N ILE A 115 19.13 3.99 -0.69
CA ILE A 115 19.20 4.83 -1.89
C ILE A 115 19.64 4.02 -3.10
N TYR A 116 20.71 3.24 -2.97
CA TYR A 116 21.21 2.37 -4.02
C TYR A 116 20.15 1.36 -4.48
N MET A 117 19.51 0.67 -3.54
CA MET A 117 18.43 -0.28 -3.85
C MET A 117 17.21 0.39 -4.48
N THR A 118 16.89 1.62 -4.08
CA THR A 118 15.83 2.41 -4.73
C THR A 118 16.16 2.63 -6.21
N GLY A 119 17.39 3.02 -6.52
CA GLY A 119 17.86 3.18 -7.91
C GLY A 119 17.67 1.91 -8.73
N LEU A 120 18.12 0.76 -8.21
CA LEU A 120 17.95 -0.54 -8.89
C LEU A 120 16.48 -0.93 -9.11
N VAL A 121 15.60 -0.64 -8.16
CA VAL A 121 14.16 -0.92 -8.33
C VAL A 121 13.53 0.00 -9.38
N LEU A 122 13.92 1.27 -9.43
CA LEU A 122 13.47 2.19 -10.47
C LEU A 122 13.94 1.76 -11.85
N ASP A 123 15.21 1.39 -12.00
CA ASP A 123 15.78 0.83 -13.24
C ASP A 123 15.01 -0.43 -13.68
N TYR A 124 14.76 -1.35 -12.76
CA TYR A 124 13.98 -2.55 -13.03
C TYR A 124 12.55 -2.22 -13.53
N LEU A 125 11.86 -1.30 -12.85
CA LEU A 125 10.52 -0.90 -13.25
C LEU A 125 10.49 -0.24 -14.62
N GLU A 126 11.48 0.58 -14.95
CA GLU A 126 11.56 1.29 -16.23
C GLU A 126 11.96 0.36 -17.37
N HIS A 127 13.01 -0.44 -17.20
CA HIS A 127 13.67 -1.15 -18.30
C HIS A 127 13.24 -2.61 -18.44
N GLU A 128 12.91 -3.28 -17.32
CA GLU A 128 12.54 -4.71 -17.35
C GLU A 128 11.02 -4.89 -17.34
N VAL A 129 10.29 -4.08 -16.55
CA VAL A 129 8.83 -4.15 -16.47
C VAL A 129 8.15 -3.37 -17.59
N GLY A 130 8.76 -2.27 -18.06
CA GLY A 130 8.16 -1.38 -19.06
C GLY A 130 7.35 -0.23 -18.46
N GLY A 131 7.67 0.19 -17.23
CA GLY A 131 7.11 1.33 -16.54
C GLY A 131 5.90 1.02 -15.65
N LEU A 132 5.38 2.08 -15.02
CA LEU A 132 4.32 1.94 -14.04
C LEU A 132 2.97 1.49 -14.62
N ALA A 133 2.69 1.78 -15.88
CA ALA A 133 1.47 1.31 -16.54
C ALA A 133 1.49 -0.22 -16.73
N ALA A 134 2.64 -0.80 -17.10
CA ALA A 134 2.81 -2.24 -17.20
C ALA A 134 2.77 -2.89 -15.80
N MET A 135 3.39 -2.27 -14.80
CA MET A 135 3.33 -2.75 -13.41
C MET A 135 1.90 -2.77 -12.87
N GLN A 136 1.10 -1.77 -13.19
CA GLN A 136 -0.33 -1.72 -12.85
C GLN A 136 -1.07 -2.93 -13.42
N GLN A 137 -0.88 -3.24 -14.69
CA GLN A 137 -1.53 -4.39 -15.33
C GLN A 137 -1.16 -5.72 -14.64
N ILE A 138 0.12 -5.88 -14.29
CA ILE A 138 0.59 -7.06 -13.55
C ILE A 138 -0.08 -7.14 -12.17
N ASN A 139 -0.15 -6.04 -11.45
CA ASN A 139 -0.73 -5.98 -10.11
C ASN A 139 -2.25 -6.23 -10.14
N GLU A 140 -2.95 -5.65 -11.12
CA GLU A 140 -4.39 -5.87 -11.31
C GLU A 140 -4.68 -7.34 -11.67
N ALA A 141 -3.88 -7.94 -12.54
CA ALA A 141 -4.01 -9.36 -12.89
C ALA A 141 -3.81 -10.27 -11.66
N LYS A 142 -2.76 -10.03 -10.86
CA LYS A 142 -2.53 -10.76 -9.59
C LYS A 142 -3.71 -10.63 -8.62
N ALA A 143 -4.15 -9.39 -8.38
CA ALA A 143 -5.25 -9.13 -7.48
C ALA A 143 -6.55 -9.77 -7.97
N LYS A 144 -6.81 -9.71 -9.27
CA LYS A 144 -7.99 -10.32 -9.90
C LYS A 144 -8.08 -11.83 -9.64
N VAL A 145 -7.00 -12.57 -9.82
CA VAL A 145 -6.98 -14.03 -9.55
C VAL A 145 -7.44 -14.34 -8.13
N LEU A 146 -6.92 -13.60 -7.14
CA LEU A 146 -7.27 -13.83 -5.73
C LEU A 146 -8.70 -13.39 -5.41
N TYR A 147 -9.14 -12.24 -5.93
CA TYR A 147 -10.51 -11.74 -5.72
C TYR A 147 -11.54 -12.59 -6.43
N ASP A 148 -11.30 -13.04 -7.66
CA ASP A 148 -12.21 -13.93 -8.39
C ASP A 148 -12.43 -15.23 -7.60
N TYR A 149 -11.37 -15.78 -7.00
CA TYR A 149 -11.49 -16.95 -6.14
C TYR A 149 -12.32 -16.63 -4.88
N LEU A 150 -12.03 -15.55 -4.19
CA LEU A 150 -12.77 -15.14 -2.99
C LEU A 150 -14.26 -14.92 -3.26
N ASP A 151 -14.59 -14.39 -4.43
CA ASP A 151 -15.98 -14.11 -4.82
C ASP A 151 -16.72 -15.33 -5.40
N SER A 152 -16.00 -16.40 -5.77
CA SER A 152 -16.58 -17.62 -6.36
C SER A 152 -17.13 -18.62 -5.34
N GLN A 153 -16.96 -18.37 -4.05
CA GLN A 153 -17.32 -19.32 -2.99
C GLN A 153 -17.73 -18.57 -1.71
N ASP A 154 -18.36 -19.25 -0.76
CA ASP A 154 -18.94 -18.66 0.47
C ASP A 154 -18.14 -18.95 1.75
N PHE A 155 -17.09 -19.77 1.68
CA PHE A 155 -16.27 -20.13 2.83
C PHE A 155 -15.38 -18.98 3.28
N TYR A 156 -14.76 -18.28 2.34
CA TYR A 156 -14.00 -17.06 2.63
C TYR A 156 -14.80 -15.81 2.32
N ARG A 157 -14.59 -14.77 3.11
CA ARG A 157 -15.24 -13.47 2.91
C ARG A 157 -14.21 -12.36 2.80
N ASN A 158 -14.31 -11.54 1.75
CA ASN A 158 -13.64 -10.26 1.68
C ASN A 158 -14.61 -9.15 2.13
N PRO A 159 -14.29 -8.36 3.17
CA PRO A 159 -15.20 -7.35 3.72
C PRO A 159 -15.25 -6.04 2.93
N VAL A 160 -14.45 -5.93 1.86
CA VAL A 160 -14.26 -4.69 1.10
C VAL A 160 -15.19 -4.65 -0.12
N GLU A 161 -15.91 -3.55 -0.29
CA GLU A 161 -16.68 -3.29 -1.50
C GLU A 161 -15.77 -3.33 -2.74
N HIS A 162 -16.23 -3.95 -3.84
CA HIS A 162 -15.44 -4.21 -5.05
C HIS A 162 -14.65 -2.98 -5.54
N ARG A 163 -15.29 -1.82 -5.63
CA ARG A 163 -14.70 -0.58 -6.14
C ARG A 163 -13.56 -0.02 -5.26
N TYR A 164 -13.43 -0.48 -4.02
CA TYR A 164 -12.41 0.01 -3.08
C TYR A 164 -11.35 -1.03 -2.73
N ARG A 165 -11.38 -2.18 -3.37
CA ARG A 165 -10.43 -3.27 -3.13
C ARG A 165 -9.01 -2.87 -3.49
N SER A 166 -8.09 -3.14 -2.57
CA SER A 166 -6.66 -2.90 -2.78
C SER A 166 -6.06 -3.93 -3.73
N THR A 167 -5.24 -3.49 -4.68
CA THR A 167 -4.41 -4.37 -5.51
C THR A 167 -3.10 -4.80 -4.82
N MET A 168 -2.84 -4.26 -3.62
CA MET A 168 -1.61 -4.53 -2.84
C MET A 168 -1.84 -5.38 -1.60
N ASN A 169 -3.01 -5.26 -0.97
CA ASN A 169 -3.32 -5.91 0.30
C ASN A 169 -4.74 -6.48 0.25
N VAL A 170 -4.84 -7.79 0.12
CA VAL A 170 -6.13 -8.49 0.06
C VAL A 170 -6.43 -9.08 1.43
N THR A 171 -7.47 -8.59 2.09
CA THR A 171 -7.93 -9.10 3.39
C THR A 171 -9.07 -10.09 3.20
N PHE A 172 -9.11 -11.12 4.02
CA PHE A 172 -10.22 -12.09 4.00
C PHE A 172 -10.33 -12.82 5.35
N THR A 173 -11.47 -13.40 5.61
CA THR A 173 -11.75 -14.21 6.80
C THR A 173 -12.31 -15.57 6.37
N SER A 174 -12.15 -16.59 7.21
CA SER A 174 -12.88 -17.84 7.17
C SER A 174 -14.17 -17.73 8.02
N PRO A 175 -14.96 -18.83 8.19
CA PRO A 175 -16.21 -18.74 8.93
C PRO A 175 -16.08 -18.27 10.39
N ASP A 176 -14.94 -18.55 11.03
CA ASP A 176 -14.70 -18.24 12.43
C ASP A 176 -13.20 -18.00 12.73
N PRO A 177 -12.87 -17.34 13.87
CA PRO A 177 -11.48 -17.01 14.21
C PRO A 177 -10.57 -18.22 14.51
N ASP A 178 -11.10 -19.38 14.87
CA ASP A 178 -10.27 -20.56 15.12
C ASP A 178 -9.88 -21.21 13.79
N THR A 179 -10.78 -21.20 12.83
CA THR A 179 -10.49 -21.59 11.44
C THR A 179 -9.47 -20.63 10.80
N ASP A 180 -9.52 -19.31 11.06
CA ASP A 180 -8.48 -18.35 10.64
C ASP A 180 -7.09 -18.72 11.19
N LYS A 181 -6.99 -19.07 12.46
CA LYS A 181 -5.74 -19.50 13.11
C LYS A 181 -5.20 -20.81 12.49
N LYS A 182 -6.10 -21.79 12.28
CA LYS A 182 -5.77 -23.06 11.64
C LYS A 182 -5.25 -22.86 10.22
N PHE A 183 -5.92 -21.98 9.46
CA PHE A 183 -5.49 -21.61 8.12
C PHE A 183 -4.06 -21.03 8.15
N CYS A 184 -3.80 -20.03 8.99
CA CYS A 184 -2.49 -19.40 9.07
C CYS A 184 -1.37 -20.38 9.46
N ALA A 185 -1.65 -21.34 10.36
CA ALA A 185 -0.67 -22.34 10.78
C ALA A 185 -0.35 -23.31 9.63
N GLN A 186 -1.36 -23.88 8.98
CA GLN A 186 -1.18 -24.82 7.89
C GLN A 186 -0.60 -24.15 6.64
N ALA A 187 -0.96 -22.90 6.36
CA ALA A 187 -0.37 -22.11 5.29
C ALA A 187 1.14 -21.94 5.50
N ALA A 188 1.55 -21.62 6.73
CA ALA A 188 2.97 -21.47 7.07
C ALA A 188 3.75 -22.79 6.89
N GLU A 189 3.18 -23.93 7.26
CA GLU A 189 3.75 -25.26 7.02
C GLU A 189 3.89 -25.55 5.51
N ALA A 190 2.95 -25.07 4.70
CA ALA A 190 2.99 -25.16 3.24
C ALA A 190 3.94 -24.14 2.57
N GLY A 191 4.66 -23.31 3.37
CA GLY A 191 5.56 -22.28 2.88
C GLY A 191 4.89 -20.95 2.49
N LEU A 192 3.60 -20.78 2.81
CA LEU A 192 2.84 -19.54 2.60
C LEU A 192 2.85 -18.72 3.91
N VAL A 193 3.88 -17.93 4.09
CA VAL A 193 4.15 -17.20 5.35
C VAL A 193 3.50 -15.82 5.38
N ASN A 194 3.34 -15.25 6.58
CA ASN A 194 2.87 -13.88 6.83
C ASN A 194 1.44 -13.59 6.36
N LEU A 195 0.57 -14.59 6.31
CA LEU A 195 -0.85 -14.43 5.93
C LEU A 195 -1.75 -13.97 7.07
N LYS A 196 -1.28 -13.98 8.33
CA LYS A 196 -2.08 -13.52 9.46
C LYS A 196 -2.48 -12.05 9.31
N GLY A 197 -3.77 -11.76 9.47
CA GLY A 197 -4.32 -10.41 9.44
C GLY A 197 -3.84 -9.54 10.59
N HIS A 198 -4.14 -8.24 10.49
CA HIS A 198 -3.72 -7.29 11.52
C HIS A 198 -4.51 -7.53 12.83
N ARG A 199 -3.85 -7.36 14.00
CA ARG A 199 -4.43 -7.60 15.33
C ARG A 199 -5.76 -6.87 15.61
N LEU A 200 -5.99 -5.72 14.94
CA LEU A 200 -7.22 -4.92 15.11
C LEU A 200 -8.39 -5.44 14.26
N VAL A 201 -8.13 -6.26 13.24
CA VAL A 201 -9.14 -6.71 12.27
C VAL A 201 -9.33 -8.21 12.33
N GLY A 202 -8.28 -8.98 12.65
CA GLY A 202 -8.29 -10.44 12.59
C GLY A 202 -8.17 -10.95 11.16
N GLY A 203 -8.61 -12.19 10.94
CA GLY A 203 -8.61 -12.82 9.65
C GLY A 203 -7.22 -13.05 9.04
N MET A 204 -7.17 -13.08 7.75
CA MET A 204 -5.98 -13.21 6.92
C MET A 204 -5.77 -11.97 6.07
N ARG A 205 -4.52 -11.74 5.66
CA ARG A 205 -4.16 -10.68 4.71
C ARG A 205 -3.02 -11.15 3.82
N ALA A 206 -3.28 -11.25 2.53
CA ALA A 206 -2.25 -11.43 1.52
C ALA A 206 -1.70 -10.06 1.09
N SER A 207 -0.41 -9.83 1.35
CA SER A 207 0.30 -8.63 0.86
C SER A 207 1.03 -9.01 -0.43
N ILE A 208 0.46 -8.58 -1.57
CA ILE A 208 0.86 -9.00 -2.91
C ILE A 208 1.58 -7.90 -3.69
N TYR A 209 2.50 -7.21 -3.01
CA TYR A 209 3.26 -6.10 -3.56
C TYR A 209 3.92 -6.40 -4.91
N ASN A 210 4.51 -5.39 -5.55
CA ASN A 210 5.10 -5.48 -6.89
C ASN A 210 5.99 -6.72 -7.07
N ALA A 211 6.82 -7.02 -6.10
CA ALA A 211 7.78 -8.13 -6.17
C ALA A 211 7.15 -9.53 -6.02
N MET A 212 5.87 -9.64 -5.63
CA MET A 212 5.20 -10.94 -5.55
C MET A 212 4.93 -11.48 -6.96
N PRO A 213 5.50 -12.63 -7.34
CA PRO A 213 5.25 -13.20 -8.66
C PRO A 213 3.81 -13.75 -8.76
N PRO A 214 3.20 -13.77 -9.95
CA PRO A 214 1.87 -14.35 -10.17
C PRO A 214 1.74 -15.78 -9.63
N ALA A 215 2.75 -16.62 -9.83
CA ALA A 215 2.78 -17.99 -9.33
C ALA A 215 2.60 -18.11 -7.80
N GLY A 216 2.99 -17.06 -7.04
CA GLY A 216 2.74 -17.02 -5.60
C GLY A 216 1.26 -16.87 -5.26
N ILE A 217 0.52 -16.16 -6.10
CA ILE A 217 -0.94 -16.01 -5.95
C ILE A 217 -1.65 -17.30 -6.33
N ASP A 218 -1.23 -17.94 -7.43
CA ASP A 218 -1.78 -19.23 -7.86
C ASP A 218 -1.63 -20.28 -6.77
N LYS A 219 -0.43 -20.36 -6.16
CA LYS A 219 -0.16 -21.27 -5.06
C LYS A 219 -1.00 -20.97 -3.82
N LEU A 220 -1.26 -19.69 -3.51
CA LEU A 220 -2.15 -19.33 -2.42
C LEU A 220 -3.58 -19.79 -2.70
N VAL A 221 -4.10 -19.58 -3.91
CA VAL A 221 -5.46 -19.99 -4.30
C VAL A 221 -5.59 -21.52 -4.27
N GLU A 222 -4.61 -22.25 -4.76
CA GLU A 222 -4.57 -23.73 -4.66
C GLU A 222 -4.65 -24.19 -3.21
N PHE A 223 -3.87 -23.60 -2.33
CA PHE A 223 -3.90 -23.91 -0.90
C PHE A 223 -5.26 -23.56 -0.27
N MET A 224 -5.81 -22.37 -0.57
CA MET A 224 -7.12 -21.93 -0.09
C MET A 224 -8.21 -22.94 -0.48
N GLU A 225 -8.21 -23.42 -1.71
CA GLU A 225 -9.19 -24.39 -2.19
C GLU A 225 -9.04 -25.76 -1.50
N ALA A 226 -7.82 -26.25 -1.32
CA ALA A 226 -7.55 -27.48 -0.59
C ALA A 226 -7.98 -27.36 0.89
N PHE A 227 -7.67 -26.25 1.53
CA PHE A 227 -8.07 -25.97 2.92
C PHE A 227 -9.60 -25.89 3.05
N ARG A 228 -10.28 -25.20 2.15
CA ARG A 228 -11.74 -25.12 2.12
C ARG A 228 -12.38 -26.49 2.05
N LYS A 229 -11.94 -27.34 1.11
CA LYS A 229 -12.47 -28.71 0.96
C LYS A 229 -12.31 -29.58 2.21
N ALA A 230 -11.26 -29.34 2.97
CA ALA A 230 -10.98 -30.10 4.19
C ALA A 230 -11.69 -29.56 5.45
N ASN A 231 -12.30 -28.36 5.39
CA ASN A 231 -12.86 -27.67 6.56
C ASN A 231 -14.26 -27.07 6.33
N ALA A 232 -14.87 -27.28 5.15
CA ALA A 232 -16.25 -26.87 4.85
C ALA A 232 -17.27 -27.89 5.35
#